data_9091abb2d26f2286a23bb7ee4af11c6a
#
_entry.id   9091abb2d26f2286a23bb7ee4af11c6a
#
_cell.length_a   1.000
_cell.length_b   1.000
_cell.length_c   1.000
_cell.angle_alpha   90.00
_cell.angle_beta   90.00
_cell.angle_gamma   90.00
#
_symmetry.space_group_name_H-M   'P 1'
#
loop_
_entity.id
_entity.type
_entity.pdbx_description
1 polymer ?
#
loop_
_entity_poly.entity_id
_entity_poly.type
_entity_poly.pdbx_seq_one_letter_code
_entity_poly.pdbx_strand_id
1 'polypeptide(L)'
;MIFFFETNRGGIIAAGTSGKLSGDDITKLIWLFGDAVLSGKDKIEGTFKGPRKEMITPWSTNAVEITQNMGIEGIKRIEEFVAVTGEPEWDPMLQAIYNGLGQDLFTIDKAPDPVKYIDNISEYNKSEGLALNEDETDYLEKLSLKIGRKLTDSEVFGFSQVNSEHCRHKIFNGT
;
A
#
# COMPACT_ATOMS: atom_id res chain seq x y z
N MET A 1 -5.33 10.45 13.66
CA MET A 1 -5.26 9.81 15.00
C MET A 1 -5.50 8.31 14.83
N ILE A 2 -4.85 7.47 15.62
CA ILE A 2 -5.04 6.01 15.59
C ILE A 2 -5.54 5.55 16.93
N PHE A 3 -6.62 4.76 16.93
CA PHE A 3 -7.15 4.07 18.12
C PHE A 3 -6.73 2.61 18.06
N PHE A 4 -6.23 2.10 19.18
CA PHE A 4 -5.79 0.73 19.33
C PHE A 4 -6.79 -0.08 20.15
N PHE A 5 -7.17 -1.25 19.63
CA PHE A 5 -8.07 -2.19 20.27
C PHE A 5 -7.35 -3.51 20.50
N GLU A 6 -7.31 -3.97 21.72
CA GLU A 6 -6.72 -5.26 22.12
C GLU A 6 -7.75 -6.36 21.92
N THR A 7 -7.43 -7.32 21.04
CA THR A 7 -8.36 -8.42 20.75
C THR A 7 -8.20 -9.56 21.76
N ASN A 8 -9.27 -10.34 21.94
CA ASN A 8 -9.27 -11.52 22.83
C ASN A 8 -8.26 -12.61 22.41
N ARG A 9 -7.67 -12.49 21.20
CA ARG A 9 -6.66 -13.41 20.67
C ARG A 9 -5.23 -12.90 20.84
N GLY A 10 -5.04 -11.79 21.56
CA GLY A 10 -3.73 -11.18 21.79
C GLY A 10 -3.19 -10.37 20.60
N GLY A 11 -4.03 -10.06 19.60
CA GLY A 11 -3.71 -9.14 18.52
C GLY A 11 -4.13 -7.70 18.84
N ILE A 12 -3.68 -6.77 18.02
CA ILE A 12 -4.06 -5.35 18.09
C ILE A 12 -4.74 -4.97 16.77
N ILE A 13 -5.94 -4.42 16.85
CA ILE A 13 -6.56 -3.73 15.71
C ILE A 13 -6.29 -2.24 15.85
N ALA A 14 -5.67 -1.66 14.82
CA ALA A 14 -5.39 -0.24 14.74
C ALA A 14 -6.40 0.43 13.78
N ALA A 15 -7.19 1.36 14.29
CA ALA A 15 -8.16 2.12 13.52
C ALA A 15 -7.70 3.58 13.33
N GLY A 16 -7.26 3.91 12.13
CA GLY A 16 -6.84 5.26 11.74
C GLY A 16 -8.02 6.12 11.36
N THR A 17 -8.13 7.31 11.97
CA THR A 17 -9.25 8.22 11.75
C THR A 17 -8.80 9.62 11.38
N SER A 18 -9.66 10.38 10.69
CA SER A 18 -9.44 11.80 10.39
C SER A 18 -9.86 12.72 11.55
N GLY A 19 -10.56 12.21 12.56
CA GLY A 19 -11.06 12.98 13.69
C GLY A 19 -11.25 12.14 14.95
N LYS A 20 -11.84 12.74 15.97
CA LYS A 20 -12.20 12.04 17.20
C LYS A 20 -13.44 11.19 16.96
N LEU A 21 -13.46 9.98 17.54
CA LEU A 21 -14.62 9.12 17.57
C LEU A 21 -15.51 9.49 18.75
N SER A 22 -16.82 9.40 18.58
CA SER A 22 -17.79 9.51 19.66
C SER A 22 -17.77 8.25 20.55
N GLY A 23 -18.36 8.32 21.73
CA GLY A 23 -18.51 7.14 22.60
C GLY A 23 -19.37 6.04 21.97
N ASP A 24 -20.38 6.43 21.16
CA ASP A 24 -21.20 5.50 20.40
C ASP A 24 -20.41 4.79 19.30
N ASP A 25 -19.58 5.53 18.56
CA ASP A 25 -18.68 4.96 17.54
C ASP A 25 -17.70 3.95 18.16
N ILE A 26 -17.12 4.29 19.30
CA ILE A 26 -16.21 3.38 20.03
C ILE A 26 -16.95 2.11 20.45
N THR A 27 -18.18 2.22 20.96
CA THR A 27 -18.99 1.07 21.34
C THR A 27 -19.30 0.15 20.16
N LYS A 28 -19.63 0.73 19.02
CA LYS A 28 -19.85 0.00 17.76
C LYS A 28 -18.57 -0.70 17.28
N LEU A 29 -17.42 -0.03 17.35
CA LEU A 29 -16.13 -0.62 16.98
C LEU A 29 -15.73 -1.77 17.92
N ILE A 30 -15.94 -1.64 19.23
CA ILE A 30 -15.70 -2.70 20.19
C ILE A 30 -16.51 -3.95 19.81
N TRP A 31 -17.79 -3.78 19.54
CA TRP A 31 -18.65 -4.88 19.08
C TRP A 31 -18.19 -5.48 17.75
N LEU A 32 -17.88 -4.62 16.77
CA LEU A 32 -17.41 -5.06 15.44
C LEU A 32 -16.12 -5.88 15.53
N PHE A 33 -15.22 -5.53 16.45
CA PHE A 33 -13.94 -6.21 16.66
C PHE A 33 -14.02 -7.40 17.64
N GLY A 34 -15.22 -7.93 17.89
CA GLY A 34 -15.44 -9.11 18.71
C GLY A 34 -15.18 -8.86 20.18
N ASP A 35 -15.76 -7.79 20.71
CA ASP A 35 -15.62 -7.34 22.11
C ASP A 35 -14.16 -7.03 22.49
N ALA A 36 -13.39 -6.46 21.57
CA ALA A 36 -12.04 -6.00 21.81
C ALA A 36 -12.02 -4.85 22.82
N VAL A 37 -10.92 -4.68 23.52
CA VAL A 37 -10.77 -3.64 24.54
C VAL A 37 -10.05 -2.42 23.96
N LEU A 38 -10.65 -1.23 24.05
CA LEU A 38 -9.96 0.01 23.69
C LEU A 38 -8.80 0.24 24.65
N SER A 39 -7.57 0.30 24.11
CA SER A 39 -6.36 0.43 24.91
C SER A 39 -6.22 1.79 25.62
N GLY A 40 -6.76 2.85 25.02
CA GLY A 40 -6.60 4.23 25.54
C GLY A 40 -5.17 4.77 25.52
N LYS A 41 -4.22 4.03 24.94
CA LYS A 41 -2.80 4.41 24.83
C LYS A 41 -2.49 4.98 23.44
N ASP A 42 -1.61 5.96 23.37
CA ASP A 42 -1.10 6.49 22.10
C ASP A 42 -0.07 5.58 21.45
N LYS A 43 0.53 4.68 22.23
CA LYS A 43 1.53 3.70 21.76
C LYS A 43 1.34 2.37 22.49
N ILE A 44 1.39 1.29 21.73
CA ILE A 44 1.41 -0.09 22.22
C ILE A 44 2.83 -0.62 22.15
N GLU A 45 3.39 -1.04 23.27
CA GLU A 45 4.71 -1.63 23.34
C GLU A 45 4.67 -3.13 22.98
N GLY A 46 5.75 -3.63 22.37
CA GLY A 46 5.89 -5.03 21.98
C GLY A 46 6.39 -5.17 20.54
N THR A 47 6.55 -6.41 20.11
CA THR A 47 6.90 -6.73 18.72
C THR A 47 5.67 -7.30 18.03
N PHE A 48 5.34 -6.74 16.87
CA PHE A 48 4.14 -7.08 16.13
C PHE A 48 4.47 -7.39 14.67
N LYS A 49 3.74 -8.34 14.11
CA LYS A 49 3.69 -8.61 12.68
C LYS A 49 2.39 -8.07 12.12
N GLY A 50 2.46 -7.34 11.02
CA GLY A 50 1.28 -6.77 10.36
C GLY A 50 1.55 -6.34 8.93
N PRO A 51 0.57 -5.79 8.23
CA PRO A 51 0.74 -5.34 6.85
C PRO A 51 1.74 -4.19 6.77
N ARG A 52 2.43 -4.08 5.64
CA ARG A 52 3.34 -2.97 5.36
C ARG A 52 2.60 -1.63 5.40
N LYS A 53 3.28 -0.55 5.80
CA LYS A 53 2.71 0.81 5.87
C LYS A 53 2.13 1.26 4.52
N GLU A 54 2.82 0.92 3.43
CA GLU A 54 2.48 1.32 2.06
C GLU A 54 1.30 0.56 1.47
N MET A 55 0.85 -0.52 2.12
CA MET A 55 -0.16 -1.41 1.59
C MET A 55 -1.42 -1.39 2.46
N ILE A 56 -2.55 -1.00 1.88
CA ILE A 56 -3.87 -1.18 2.51
C ILE A 56 -4.35 -2.58 2.13
N THR A 57 -4.65 -3.41 3.14
CA THR A 57 -5.11 -4.78 2.87
C THR A 57 -6.55 -4.79 2.33
N PRO A 58 -6.96 -5.81 1.55
CA PRO A 58 -8.36 -6.00 1.17
C PRO A 58 -9.28 -6.15 2.39
N TRP A 59 -8.77 -6.74 3.48
CA TRP A 59 -9.49 -6.81 4.76
C TRP A 59 -9.77 -5.40 5.31
N SER A 60 -8.78 -4.52 5.30
CA SER A 60 -8.93 -3.12 5.74
C SER A 60 -9.99 -2.38 4.92
N THR A 61 -9.99 -2.55 3.60
CA THR A 61 -10.98 -1.91 2.72
C THR A 61 -12.40 -2.33 3.09
N ASN A 62 -12.63 -3.63 3.29
CA ASN A 62 -13.93 -4.15 3.70
C ASN A 62 -14.32 -3.69 5.10
N ALA A 63 -13.37 -3.70 6.05
CA ALA A 63 -13.60 -3.25 7.41
C ALA A 63 -14.02 -1.76 7.46
N VAL A 64 -13.35 -0.90 6.69
CA VAL A 64 -13.72 0.52 6.56
C VAL A 64 -15.11 0.69 5.97
N GLU A 65 -15.47 -0.06 4.92
CA GLU A 65 -16.79 -0.02 4.32
C GLU A 65 -17.87 -0.45 5.31
N ILE A 66 -17.63 -1.48 6.10
CA ILE A 66 -18.55 -1.91 7.17
C ILE A 66 -18.78 -0.79 8.17
N THR A 67 -17.71 -0.09 8.62
CA THR A 67 -17.86 1.03 9.57
C THR A 67 -18.69 2.17 8.98
N GLN A 68 -18.53 2.48 7.69
CA GLN A 68 -19.34 3.47 7.00
C GLN A 68 -20.83 3.07 6.98
N ASN A 69 -21.12 1.81 6.68
CA ASN A 69 -22.50 1.27 6.70
C ASN A 69 -23.12 1.27 8.12
N MET A 70 -22.28 1.22 9.17
CA MET A 70 -22.70 1.39 10.56
C MET A 70 -22.90 2.86 10.98
N GLY A 71 -22.67 3.79 10.06
CA GLY A 71 -22.76 5.23 10.31
C GLY A 71 -21.58 5.79 11.11
N ILE A 72 -20.42 5.15 11.09
CA ILE A 72 -19.19 5.65 11.71
C ILE A 72 -18.40 6.43 10.66
N GLU A 73 -18.28 7.73 10.85
CA GLU A 73 -17.59 8.60 9.90
C GLU A 73 -16.10 8.78 10.25
N GLY A 74 -15.31 9.07 9.24
CA GLY A 74 -13.90 9.47 9.40
C GLY A 74 -12.91 8.33 9.57
N ILE A 75 -13.32 7.07 9.59
CA ILE A 75 -12.41 5.93 9.54
C ILE A 75 -11.72 5.90 8.17
N LYS A 76 -10.39 5.83 8.16
CA LYS A 76 -9.56 5.84 6.95
C LYS A 76 -8.90 4.50 6.66
N ARG A 77 -8.49 3.81 7.71
CA ARG A 77 -7.78 2.54 7.60
C ARG A 77 -7.95 1.75 8.88
N ILE A 78 -8.19 0.45 8.77
CA ILE A 78 -8.23 -0.48 9.89
C ILE A 78 -7.33 -1.65 9.54
N GLU A 79 -6.36 -1.99 10.41
CA GLU A 79 -5.46 -3.13 10.17
C GLU A 79 -5.27 -3.93 11.46
N GLU A 80 -5.02 -5.22 11.30
CA GLU A 80 -4.73 -6.13 12.40
C GLU A 80 -3.22 -6.39 12.51
N PHE A 81 -2.71 -6.37 13.73
CA PHE A 81 -1.32 -6.65 14.09
C PHE A 81 -1.28 -7.78 15.10
N VAL A 82 -0.46 -8.77 14.84
CA VAL A 82 -0.31 -9.95 15.69
C VAL A 82 0.95 -9.81 16.52
N ALA A 83 0.83 -9.94 17.84
CA ALA A 83 2.00 -9.97 18.71
C ALA A 83 2.87 -11.20 18.38
N VAL A 84 4.17 -10.99 18.31
CA VAL A 84 5.14 -12.05 17.97
C VAL A 84 6.27 -12.09 18.97
N THR A 85 6.78 -13.30 19.22
CA THR A 85 7.94 -13.57 20.09
C THR A 85 8.99 -14.34 19.30
N GLY A 86 10.26 -14.10 19.60
CA GLY A 86 11.37 -14.77 18.92
C GLY A 86 11.60 -14.23 17.50
N GLU A 87 11.97 -15.10 16.60
CA GLU A 87 12.19 -14.81 15.17
C GLU A 87 10.96 -15.25 14.37
N PRO A 88 9.98 -14.36 14.12
CA PRO A 88 8.78 -14.70 13.38
C PRO A 88 9.08 -14.87 11.89
N GLU A 89 8.42 -15.81 11.26
CA GLU A 89 8.34 -15.88 9.80
C GLU A 89 7.29 -14.89 9.28
N TRP A 90 7.63 -14.11 8.25
CA TRP A 90 6.69 -13.22 7.55
C TRP A 90 7.05 -13.11 6.06
N ASP A 91 6.09 -12.75 5.26
CA ASP A 91 6.31 -12.42 3.85
C ASP A 91 6.68 -10.92 3.72
N PRO A 92 7.95 -10.57 3.38
CA PRO A 92 8.39 -9.19 3.29
C PRO A 92 7.71 -8.39 2.15
N MET A 93 7.06 -9.07 1.20
CA MET A 93 6.26 -8.42 0.16
C MET A 93 4.97 -7.83 0.74
N LEU A 94 4.36 -8.50 1.71
CA LEU A 94 3.04 -8.18 2.25
C LEU A 94 3.09 -7.62 3.68
N GLN A 95 4.06 -8.04 4.47
CA GLN A 95 4.12 -7.82 5.90
C GLN A 95 5.40 -7.12 6.33
N ALA A 96 5.38 -6.58 7.53
CA ALA A 96 6.54 -6.03 8.23
C ALA A 96 6.49 -6.35 9.72
N ILE A 97 7.65 -6.27 10.37
CA ILE A 97 7.78 -6.36 11.82
C ILE A 97 7.87 -4.94 12.41
N TYR A 98 7.07 -4.69 13.43
CA TYR A 98 6.96 -3.42 14.11
C TYR A 98 7.44 -3.53 15.55
N ASN A 99 8.33 -2.64 15.98
CA ASN A 99 8.77 -2.51 17.36
C ASN A 99 7.93 -1.43 18.06
N GLY A 100 6.76 -1.83 18.53
CA GLY A 100 5.71 -0.93 18.99
C GLY A 100 4.81 -0.42 17.87
N LEU A 101 3.58 -0.04 18.24
CA LEU A 101 2.59 0.55 17.35
C LEU A 101 2.25 1.95 17.85
N GLY A 102 2.60 2.98 17.10
CA GLY A 102 2.41 4.39 17.46
C GLY A 102 1.46 5.13 16.53
N GLN A 103 1.30 6.42 16.76
CA GLN A 103 0.41 7.29 15.96
C GLN A 103 0.93 7.52 14.54
N ASP A 104 2.20 7.19 14.25
CA ASP A 104 2.83 7.23 12.92
C ASP A 104 2.66 5.94 12.11
N LEU A 105 1.93 4.94 12.66
CA LEU A 105 1.81 3.59 12.12
C LEU A 105 1.41 3.54 10.64
N PHE A 106 0.54 4.44 10.22
CA PHE A 106 0.07 4.55 8.83
C PHE A 106 0.71 5.71 8.05
N THR A 107 1.70 6.38 8.63
CA THR A 107 2.41 7.47 7.96
C THR A 107 3.54 6.90 7.09
N ILE A 108 3.57 7.31 5.84
CA ILE A 108 4.62 6.94 4.89
C ILE A 108 5.57 8.14 4.76
N ASP A 109 6.72 8.06 5.42
CA ASP A 109 7.75 9.10 5.40
C ASP A 109 8.82 8.83 4.32
N LYS A 110 8.40 8.23 3.21
CA LYS A 110 9.30 7.98 2.08
C LYS A 110 9.20 9.11 1.08
N ALA A 111 10.28 9.83 0.89
CA ALA A 111 10.38 10.77 -0.23
C ALA A 111 10.27 9.98 -1.55
N PRO A 112 9.53 10.48 -2.55
CA PRO A 112 9.49 9.87 -3.87
C PRO A 112 10.90 9.87 -4.47
N ASP A 113 11.23 8.82 -5.21
CA ASP A 113 12.46 8.78 -5.98
C ASP A 113 12.45 9.94 -6.99
N PRO A 114 13.60 10.58 -7.26
CA PRO A 114 13.66 11.65 -8.23
C PRO A 114 13.32 11.14 -9.63
N VAL A 115 12.56 11.95 -10.37
CA VAL A 115 12.25 11.66 -11.78
C VAL A 115 13.54 11.56 -12.60
N LYS A 116 13.72 10.45 -13.31
CA LYS A 116 14.86 10.23 -14.19
C LYS A 116 14.47 10.55 -15.64
N TYR A 117 15.32 11.29 -16.33
CA TYR A 117 15.18 11.51 -17.77
C TYR A 117 16.02 10.47 -18.52
N ILE A 118 15.39 9.71 -19.41
CA ILE A 118 16.00 8.57 -20.08
C ILE A 118 16.74 9.02 -21.33
N ASP A 119 18.05 8.75 -21.38
CA ASP A 119 18.91 9.09 -22.51
C ASP A 119 18.81 8.06 -23.65
N ASN A 120 18.76 6.78 -23.26
CA ASN A 120 18.74 5.64 -24.18
C ASN A 120 17.61 4.69 -23.77
N ILE A 121 16.53 4.71 -24.53
CA ILE A 121 15.32 3.93 -24.22
C ILE A 121 15.59 2.43 -24.39
N SER A 122 16.37 2.04 -25.37
CA SER A 122 16.72 0.62 -25.60
C SER A 122 17.53 0.03 -24.45
N GLU A 123 18.49 0.80 -23.91
CA GLU A 123 19.28 0.37 -22.75
C GLU A 123 18.42 0.31 -21.48
N TYR A 124 17.59 1.32 -21.26
CA TYR A 124 16.65 1.37 -20.14
C TYR A 124 15.65 0.21 -20.19
N ASN A 125 15.11 -0.10 -21.37
CA ASN A 125 14.25 -1.26 -21.61
C ASN A 125 14.90 -2.58 -21.13
N LYS A 126 16.20 -2.77 -21.45
CA LYS A 126 16.94 -3.97 -21.04
C LYS A 126 17.25 -4.00 -19.57
N SER A 127 17.67 -2.88 -18.99
CA SER A 127 18.05 -2.79 -17.55
C SER A 127 16.86 -2.98 -16.64
N GLU A 128 15.70 -2.45 -17.01
CA GLU A 128 14.48 -2.52 -16.20
C GLU A 128 13.54 -3.69 -16.60
N GLY A 129 13.89 -4.44 -17.65
CA GLY A 129 13.10 -5.60 -18.09
C GLY A 129 11.70 -5.23 -18.58
N LEU A 130 11.55 -4.11 -19.31
CA LEU A 130 10.24 -3.57 -19.70
C LEU A 130 9.55 -4.33 -20.84
N ALA A 131 10.26 -5.25 -21.49
CA ALA A 131 9.76 -6.08 -22.60
C ALA A 131 9.20 -5.27 -23.79
N LEU A 132 9.76 -4.08 -24.06
CA LEU A 132 9.44 -3.31 -25.27
C LEU A 132 10.12 -3.96 -26.48
N ASN A 133 9.39 -4.09 -27.59
CA ASN A 133 9.95 -4.52 -28.85
C ASN A 133 10.64 -3.35 -29.60
N GLU A 134 11.25 -3.64 -30.75
CA GLU A 134 11.99 -2.64 -31.52
C GLU A 134 11.09 -1.51 -32.03
N ASP A 135 9.89 -1.82 -32.55
CA ASP A 135 8.94 -0.82 -33.03
C ASP A 135 8.46 0.12 -31.91
N GLU A 136 8.25 -0.41 -30.71
CA GLU A 136 7.85 0.37 -29.53
C GLU A 136 8.98 1.27 -29.03
N THR A 137 10.20 0.76 -29.04
CA THR A 137 11.39 1.55 -28.70
C THR A 137 11.58 2.70 -29.70
N ASP A 138 11.52 2.42 -30.98
CA ASP A 138 11.59 3.41 -32.07
C ASP A 138 10.47 4.46 -31.95
N TYR A 139 9.26 4.03 -31.62
CA TYR A 139 8.15 4.95 -31.42
C TYR A 139 8.43 5.94 -30.28
N LEU A 140 8.92 5.45 -29.13
CA LEU A 140 9.24 6.30 -27.98
C LEU A 140 10.40 7.26 -28.29
N GLU A 141 11.42 6.82 -29.02
CA GLU A 141 12.52 7.70 -29.46
C GLU A 141 12.02 8.82 -30.40
N LYS A 142 11.20 8.48 -31.38
CA LYS A 142 10.57 9.46 -32.28
C LYS A 142 9.64 10.41 -31.50
N LEU A 143 8.92 9.90 -30.53
CA LEU A 143 8.07 10.72 -29.65
C LEU A 143 8.91 11.72 -28.84
N SER A 144 10.02 11.29 -28.25
CA SER A 144 10.96 12.14 -27.53
C SER A 144 11.46 13.30 -28.40
N LEU A 145 11.84 13.00 -29.62
CA LEU A 145 12.26 14.02 -30.62
C LEU A 145 11.11 14.98 -30.96
N LYS A 146 9.91 14.46 -31.18
CA LYS A 146 8.72 15.26 -31.55
C LYS A 146 8.32 16.25 -30.45
N ILE A 147 8.41 15.84 -29.18
CA ILE A 147 8.06 16.72 -28.05
C ILE A 147 9.23 17.60 -27.59
N GLY A 148 10.42 17.42 -28.17
CA GLY A 148 11.61 18.24 -27.90
C GLY A 148 12.22 18.06 -26.51
N ARG A 149 11.97 16.93 -25.84
CA ARG A 149 12.57 16.58 -24.55
C ARG A 149 12.74 15.09 -24.38
N LYS A 150 13.62 14.69 -23.47
CA LYS A 150 13.73 13.29 -23.06
C LYS A 150 12.45 12.83 -22.37
N LEU A 151 12.11 11.56 -22.55
CA LEU A 151 11.06 10.92 -21.77
C LEU A 151 11.55 10.62 -20.37
N THR A 152 10.63 10.63 -19.41
CA THR A 152 10.91 10.25 -18.04
C THR A 152 10.81 8.73 -17.87
N ASP A 153 11.42 8.21 -16.80
CA ASP A 153 11.26 6.83 -16.35
C ASP A 153 9.79 6.43 -16.23
N SER A 154 8.98 7.28 -15.61
CA SER A 154 7.54 7.05 -15.43
C SER A 154 6.77 7.00 -16.75
N GLU A 155 7.14 7.82 -17.74
CA GLU A 155 6.53 7.80 -19.07
C GLU A 155 6.87 6.51 -19.83
N VAL A 156 8.15 6.11 -19.84
CA VAL A 156 8.59 4.87 -20.51
C VAL A 156 8.01 3.64 -19.82
N PHE A 157 8.05 3.60 -18.48
CA PHE A 157 7.47 2.52 -17.69
C PHE A 157 5.96 2.44 -17.89
N GLY A 158 5.23 3.55 -17.79
CA GLY A 158 3.79 3.60 -18.01
C GLY A 158 3.39 3.10 -19.40
N PHE A 159 4.13 3.48 -20.45
CA PHE A 159 3.92 2.98 -21.82
C PHE A 159 4.13 1.45 -21.89
N SER A 160 5.19 0.93 -21.26
CA SER A 160 5.44 -0.51 -21.23
C SER A 160 4.31 -1.29 -20.55
N GLN A 161 3.76 -0.76 -19.45
CA GLN A 161 2.66 -1.40 -18.73
C GLN A 161 1.36 -1.45 -19.55
N VAL A 162 1.01 -0.35 -20.23
CA VAL A 162 -0.18 -0.29 -21.10
C VAL A 162 -0.04 -1.23 -22.30
N ASN A 163 1.18 -1.41 -22.82
CA ASN A 163 1.50 -2.29 -23.93
C ASN A 163 1.95 -3.70 -23.49
N SER A 164 1.84 -4.04 -22.21
CA SER A 164 2.23 -5.35 -21.68
C SER A 164 1.36 -6.48 -22.21
N GLU A 165 1.83 -7.72 -22.02
CA GLU A 165 1.09 -8.93 -22.38
C GLU A 165 -0.29 -8.99 -21.68
N HIS A 166 -0.40 -8.48 -20.45
CA HIS A 166 -1.66 -8.43 -19.71
C HIS A 166 -2.71 -7.53 -20.34
N CYS A 167 -2.29 -6.42 -20.96
CA CYS A 167 -3.21 -5.46 -21.58
C CYS A 167 -3.43 -5.72 -23.07
N ARG A 168 -2.41 -6.17 -23.80
CA ARG A 168 -2.44 -6.31 -25.26
C ARG A 168 -2.27 -7.73 -25.77
N HIS A 169 -1.91 -8.68 -24.91
CA HIS A 169 -1.68 -10.09 -25.29
C HIS A 169 -0.74 -10.21 -26.51
N LYS A 170 0.42 -9.56 -26.47
CA LYS A 170 1.38 -9.47 -27.59
C LYS A 170 1.72 -10.83 -28.20
N ILE A 171 1.90 -11.86 -27.36
CA ILE A 171 2.24 -13.22 -27.78
C ILE A 171 1.07 -13.87 -28.55
N PHE A 172 -0.16 -13.58 -28.15
CA PHE A 172 -1.35 -14.18 -28.74
C PHE A 172 -1.87 -13.40 -29.97
N ASN A 173 -1.36 -12.20 -30.22
CA ASN A 173 -1.66 -11.40 -31.40
C ASN A 173 -0.71 -11.69 -32.57
N GLY A 174 0.11 -12.71 -32.49
CA GLY A 174 0.97 -13.17 -33.55
C GLY A 174 0.16 -13.62 -34.78
N THR A 175 0.62 -13.26 -35.96
CA THR A 175 0.11 -13.74 -37.25
C THR A 175 0.58 -15.15 -37.52
#